data_5cf65e39f8b5dd0fe29bd0d0bb5807a8
#
_entry.id   5cf65e39f8b5dd0fe29bd0d0bb5807a8
#
_cell.length_a   1.000
_cell.length_b   1.000
_cell.length_c   1.000
_cell.angle_alpha   90.00
_cell.angle_beta   90.00
_cell.angle_gamma   90.00
#
_symmetry.space_group_name_H-M   'P 1'
#
loop_
_entity.id
_entity.type
_entity.pdbx_description
1 polymer ?
#
loop_
_entity_poly.entity_id
_entity_poly.type
_entity_poly.pdbx_seq_one_letter_code
_entity_poly.pdbx_strand_id
1 'polypeptide(L)'
;ADFFVLRDGTMTSCLISSTSLCPANTSSAPAVTDKTGYFTLYENCFDTFFQDEKQDILRRLAGDALTPSLSAVVTTVPKPGLAEAMEEEKEQYLKEKKASLSKKEILKLMEDTKDFQIWNQNDQCNLDFLIQPEDLPGPEAEPVISETVLHDIHCLSSAVSLKGIGCYQLFFDISGLKPSDWNYLTLYQMLLTELDTSHFTVEQQKNKEQELLYDCTFDELYPEREAGKNSHPMMSVFWYGLTEDFEEGLELLLDLMGGCDYEDCETILRVIDKYLPDYDMSRSDNGPSLAYSLTERYIRRDSCFRYLLNQPGMYDFLKEIRDVLERAQEVEKSVNSTDYTDMQLSSSHTPGTTETATLDVKALEAAKQISKNLRRVADCILNKHRLVFLACADENSLASILEHSTKRLSALHEVTEDAPLPDSIFTCPRRSAAAIDSPLEEVRMTGDFGNVSEFMGRHLPFLLAAADKYIKPAIRYQGCAYDSGVDFLLPNRYFTLWSTSDSRIRSTLETFASAGEQLENLAISEEDLRGYILSAYAQALPPSGMLNGRMRFLRRRLFGISTDHINKMITDIRNSSLKDQKTAARLIHKILQNSPAAVVGNEKLIEENKDLFDEVMKLHS
;
A
#
# COMPACT_ATOMS: atom_id res chain seq x y z
N ALA A 1 -10.97 -0.32 18.14
CA ALA A 1 -10.65 0.51 19.32
C ALA A 1 -9.78 -0.34 20.24
N ASP A 2 -8.55 0.11 20.47
CA ASP A 2 -7.60 -0.58 21.34
C ASP A 2 -7.94 -0.26 22.79
N PHE A 3 -8.27 -1.29 23.56
CA PHE A 3 -8.43 -1.16 25.00
C PHE A 3 -7.15 -1.66 25.69
N PHE A 4 -6.59 -0.83 26.55
CA PHE A 4 -5.46 -1.21 27.42
C PHE A 4 -5.98 -1.64 28.78
N VAL A 5 -5.62 -2.82 29.22
CA VAL A 5 -5.90 -3.32 30.56
C VAL A 5 -4.61 -3.39 31.36
N LEU A 6 -4.54 -2.68 32.48
CA LEU A 6 -3.46 -2.79 33.45
C LEU A 6 -3.74 -3.95 34.40
N ARG A 7 -2.88 -4.96 34.41
CA ARG A 7 -2.89 -6.02 35.41
C ARG A 7 -1.49 -6.12 36.01
N ASP A 8 -1.42 -6.02 37.32
CA ASP A 8 -0.18 -6.19 38.09
C ASP A 8 0.98 -5.25 37.68
N GLY A 9 0.67 -4.01 37.26
CA GLY A 9 1.68 -3.02 36.91
C GLY A 9 2.35 -3.23 35.53
N THR A 10 1.93 -4.21 34.77
CA THR A 10 2.39 -4.46 33.39
C THR A 10 1.33 -4.04 32.37
N MET A 11 1.75 -3.28 31.36
CA MET A 11 0.90 -2.85 30.27
C MET A 11 0.78 -3.99 29.25
N THR A 12 -0.38 -4.63 29.17
CA THR A 12 -0.67 -5.62 28.13
C THR A 12 -1.66 -5.02 27.15
N SER A 13 -1.25 -4.85 25.90
CA SER A 13 -2.17 -4.48 24.83
C SER A 13 -3.01 -5.71 24.46
N CYS A 14 -4.31 -5.64 24.70
CA CYS A 14 -5.26 -6.58 24.11
C CYS A 14 -5.83 -5.98 22.84
N LEU A 15 -5.39 -6.47 21.68
CA LEU A 15 -6.11 -6.32 20.44
C LEU A 15 -7.41 -7.13 20.57
N ILE A 16 -8.53 -6.45 20.79
CA ILE A 16 -9.84 -7.07 20.63
C ILE A 16 -10.16 -6.95 19.15
N SER A 17 -9.72 -7.93 18.35
CA SER A 17 -10.36 -8.16 17.07
C SER A 17 -11.81 -8.57 17.35
N SER A 18 -12.74 -8.27 16.48
CA SER A 18 -14.15 -8.67 16.58
C SER A 18 -14.37 -10.18 16.82
N THR A 19 -13.33 -10.98 16.61
CA THR A 19 -13.27 -12.43 16.87
C THR A 19 -12.84 -12.82 18.29
N SER A 20 -12.41 -11.90 19.16
CA SER A 20 -11.87 -12.22 20.49
C SER A 20 -12.81 -11.93 21.66
N LEU A 21 -14.09 -11.67 21.42
CA LEU A 21 -15.11 -11.51 22.47
C LEU A 21 -15.65 -12.84 23.05
N CYS A 22 -15.15 -13.98 22.59
CA CYS A 22 -15.43 -15.26 23.25
C CYS A 22 -14.50 -15.45 24.44
N PRO A 23 -15.02 -15.74 25.63
CA PRO A 23 -14.17 -16.00 26.81
C PRO A 23 -13.28 -17.21 26.55
N ALA A 24 -11.98 -16.99 26.60
CA ALA A 24 -10.95 -18.00 26.46
C ALA A 24 -10.91 -18.93 27.68
N ASN A 25 -11.96 -19.68 27.94
CA ASN A 25 -11.96 -20.78 28.93
C ASN A 25 -13.04 -21.81 28.66
N THR A 26 -13.01 -22.37 27.46
CA THR A 26 -13.55 -23.72 27.27
C THR A 26 -12.61 -24.47 26.35
N SER A 27 -11.90 -25.43 26.95
CA SER A 27 -11.01 -26.38 26.27
C SER A 27 -11.76 -27.36 25.35
N SER A 28 -12.92 -26.96 24.86
CA SER A 28 -13.76 -27.68 23.91
C SER A 28 -14.71 -26.72 23.20
N ALA A 29 -14.17 -25.71 22.48
CA ALA A 29 -14.98 -25.08 21.46
C ALA A 29 -15.23 -26.15 20.38
N PRO A 30 -16.47 -26.51 20.07
CA PRO A 30 -16.74 -27.36 18.92
C PRO A 30 -16.18 -26.64 17.70
N ALA A 31 -15.50 -27.37 16.82
CA ALA A 31 -15.10 -26.84 15.54
C ALA A 31 -16.40 -26.34 14.86
N VAL A 32 -16.51 -25.03 14.69
CA VAL A 32 -17.65 -24.44 13.98
C VAL A 32 -17.51 -24.87 12.53
N THR A 33 -18.33 -25.83 12.13
CA THR A 33 -18.20 -26.51 10.84
C THR A 33 -19.17 -25.98 9.79
N ASP A 34 -20.07 -25.08 10.21
CA ASP A 34 -21.03 -24.46 9.30
C ASP A 34 -21.31 -22.98 9.67
N LYS A 35 -21.82 -22.24 8.71
CA LYS A 35 -22.19 -20.83 8.81
C LYS A 35 -23.21 -20.61 9.94
N THR A 36 -24.21 -21.48 10.03
CA THR A 36 -25.28 -21.37 11.01
C THR A 36 -24.77 -21.44 12.44
N GLY A 37 -23.81 -22.35 12.71
CA GLY A 37 -23.19 -22.46 14.02
C GLY A 37 -22.37 -21.22 14.39
N TYR A 38 -21.64 -20.63 13.44
CA TYR A 38 -20.85 -19.43 13.67
C TYR A 38 -21.73 -18.20 13.94
N PHE A 39 -22.74 -17.96 13.11
CA PHE A 39 -23.66 -16.82 13.27
C PHE A 39 -24.53 -16.97 14.51
N THR A 40 -25.04 -18.16 14.81
CA THR A 40 -25.78 -18.41 16.04
C THR A 40 -24.93 -18.17 17.28
N LEU A 41 -23.62 -18.51 17.24
CA LEU A 41 -22.70 -18.20 18.32
C LEU A 41 -22.47 -16.69 18.45
N TYR A 42 -22.32 -15.98 17.33
CA TYR A 42 -22.13 -14.53 17.27
C TYR A 42 -23.40 -13.79 17.70
N GLU A 43 -24.58 -14.14 17.19
CA GLU A 43 -25.86 -13.60 17.62
C GLU A 43 -26.12 -13.87 19.10
N ASN A 44 -25.89 -15.09 19.59
CA ASN A 44 -26.00 -15.41 21.00
C ASN A 44 -25.02 -14.64 21.87
N CYS A 45 -23.80 -14.37 21.39
CA CYS A 45 -22.84 -13.51 22.08
C CYS A 45 -23.31 -12.05 22.08
N PHE A 46 -23.86 -11.56 20.97
CA PHE A 46 -24.36 -10.21 20.82
C PHE A 46 -25.63 -10.00 21.65
N ASP A 47 -26.63 -10.87 21.52
CA ASP A 47 -27.86 -10.83 22.31
C ASP A 47 -27.59 -10.99 23.81
N THR A 48 -26.62 -11.86 24.17
CA THR A 48 -26.22 -12.04 25.57
C THR A 48 -25.45 -10.83 26.09
N PHE A 49 -24.74 -10.09 25.23
CA PHE A 49 -23.99 -8.88 25.59
C PHE A 49 -24.93 -7.69 25.85
N PHE A 50 -26.05 -7.62 25.17
CA PHE A 50 -27.07 -6.57 25.33
C PHE A 50 -28.19 -6.90 26.33
N GLN A 51 -28.14 -8.06 27.00
CA GLN A 51 -29.07 -8.34 28.11
C GLN A 51 -28.81 -7.38 29.28
N ASP A 52 -29.88 -6.92 29.94
CA ASP A 52 -29.83 -5.88 31.00
C ASP A 52 -28.79 -6.15 32.09
N GLU A 53 -28.64 -7.41 32.50
CA GLU A 53 -27.64 -7.80 33.52
C GLU A 53 -26.20 -7.59 33.06
N LYS A 54 -25.91 -7.73 31.76
CA LYS A 54 -24.57 -7.53 31.19
C LYS A 54 -24.30 -6.08 30.85
N GLN A 55 -25.33 -5.32 30.49
CA GLN A 55 -25.22 -3.86 30.40
C GLN A 55 -24.84 -3.25 31.73
N ASP A 56 -25.34 -3.77 32.85
CA ASP A 56 -24.94 -3.32 34.19
C ASP A 56 -23.50 -3.68 34.55
N ILE A 57 -23.01 -4.82 34.07
CA ILE A 57 -21.59 -5.18 34.21
C ILE A 57 -20.72 -4.22 33.38
N LEU A 58 -21.12 -3.92 32.13
CA LEU A 58 -20.41 -2.96 31.27
C LEU A 58 -20.43 -1.54 31.86
N ARG A 59 -21.59 -1.07 32.36
CA ARG A 59 -21.70 0.24 33.02
C ARG A 59 -20.82 0.31 34.28
N ARG A 60 -20.73 -0.76 35.07
CA ARG A 60 -19.82 -0.85 36.22
C ARG A 60 -18.36 -0.89 35.79
N LEU A 61 -18.01 -1.70 34.79
CA LEU A 61 -16.66 -1.77 34.24
C LEU A 61 -16.23 -0.41 33.65
N ALA A 62 -17.10 0.24 32.88
CA ALA A 62 -16.86 1.57 32.34
C ALA A 62 -16.79 2.61 33.47
N GLY A 63 -17.68 2.51 34.46
CA GLY A 63 -17.65 3.38 35.64
C GLY A 63 -16.36 3.22 36.47
N ASP A 64 -15.92 2.00 36.68
CA ASP A 64 -14.70 1.70 37.46
C ASP A 64 -13.43 2.00 36.66
N ALA A 65 -13.39 1.69 35.35
CA ALA A 65 -12.20 1.89 34.52
C ALA A 65 -12.04 3.32 33.99
N LEU A 66 -13.17 4.01 33.73
CA LEU A 66 -13.19 5.37 33.12
C LEU A 66 -13.53 6.48 34.12
N THR A 67 -13.58 6.18 35.41
CA THR A 67 -13.84 7.19 36.45
C THR A 67 -12.69 8.20 36.51
N PRO A 68 -12.96 9.51 36.49
CA PRO A 68 -11.91 10.55 36.54
C PRO A 68 -10.93 10.41 37.70
N SER A 69 -11.39 9.86 38.84
CA SER A 69 -10.54 9.62 40.02
C SER A 69 -9.51 8.50 39.85
N LEU A 70 -9.71 7.62 38.87
CA LEU A 70 -8.79 6.52 38.54
C LEU A 70 -8.05 6.74 37.21
N SER A 71 -8.35 7.84 36.52
CA SER A 71 -7.75 8.18 35.24
C SER A 71 -6.65 9.23 35.42
N ALA A 72 -5.50 9.00 34.79
CA ALA A 72 -4.46 10.01 34.63
C ALA A 72 -4.52 10.56 33.19
N VAL A 73 -4.67 11.85 33.05
CA VAL A 73 -4.59 12.52 31.76
C VAL A 73 -3.21 13.16 31.65
N VAL A 74 -2.43 12.71 30.68
CA VAL A 74 -1.13 13.30 30.35
C VAL A 74 -1.30 14.07 29.03
N THR A 75 -1.10 15.37 29.08
CA THR A 75 -1.12 16.22 27.88
C THR A 75 0.31 16.59 27.53
N THR A 76 0.77 16.18 26.36
CA THR A 76 2.06 16.60 25.81
C THR A 76 1.83 17.84 24.96
N VAL A 77 2.49 18.93 25.31
CA VAL A 77 2.42 20.18 24.57
C VAL A 77 3.76 20.44 23.91
N PRO A 78 3.82 20.73 22.61
CA PRO A 78 5.06 21.07 21.94
C PRO A 78 5.68 22.33 22.54
N LYS A 79 6.97 22.29 22.84
CA LYS A 79 7.72 23.42 23.35
C LYS A 79 8.84 23.75 22.35
N PRO A 80 8.72 24.84 21.58
CA PRO A 80 9.77 25.26 20.67
C PRO A 80 11.11 25.40 21.39
N GLY A 81 12.21 24.93 20.78
CA GLY A 81 13.54 24.96 21.35
C GLY A 81 13.82 23.94 22.46
N LEU A 82 12.89 22.99 22.72
CA LEU A 82 13.12 21.97 23.76
C LEU A 82 14.23 20.98 23.34
N ALA A 83 14.26 20.58 22.07
CA ALA A 83 15.26 19.64 21.56
C ALA A 83 16.68 20.23 21.67
N GLU A 84 16.84 21.48 21.29
CA GLU A 84 18.10 22.21 21.38
C GLU A 84 18.53 22.36 22.84
N ALA A 85 17.61 22.73 23.73
CA ALA A 85 17.89 22.87 25.17
C ALA A 85 18.29 21.52 25.81
N MET A 86 17.64 20.41 25.43
CA MET A 86 17.99 19.07 25.90
C MET A 86 19.38 18.62 25.39
N GLU A 87 19.74 18.96 24.15
CA GLU A 87 21.06 18.61 23.63
C GLU A 87 22.16 19.46 24.29
N GLU A 88 21.92 20.75 24.54
CA GLU A 88 22.82 21.60 25.33
C GLU A 88 23.01 21.07 26.76
N GLU A 89 21.94 20.67 27.44
CA GLU A 89 21.98 20.07 28.77
C GLU A 89 22.78 18.76 28.76
N LYS A 90 22.55 17.91 27.77
CA LYS A 90 23.30 16.66 27.58
C LYS A 90 24.78 16.92 27.32
N GLU A 91 25.12 17.86 26.44
CA GLU A 91 26.52 18.24 26.21
C GLU A 91 27.19 18.76 27.48
N GLN A 92 26.52 19.60 28.25
CA GLN A 92 27.00 20.12 29.50
C GLN A 92 27.23 18.99 30.51
N TYR A 93 26.25 18.08 30.66
CA TYR A 93 26.38 16.89 31.50
C TYR A 93 27.58 16.01 31.10
N LEU A 94 27.77 15.78 29.80
CA LEU A 94 28.90 14.98 29.31
C LEU A 94 30.25 15.67 29.58
N LYS A 95 30.34 17.01 29.44
CA LYS A 95 31.53 17.79 29.78
C LYS A 95 31.86 17.70 31.25
N GLU A 96 30.88 17.88 32.13
CA GLU A 96 31.04 17.78 33.57
C GLU A 96 31.43 16.34 34.01
N LYS A 97 30.76 15.34 33.45
CA LYS A 97 31.07 13.95 33.68
C LYS A 97 32.51 13.59 33.29
N LYS A 98 32.92 14.02 32.09
CA LYS A 98 34.30 13.82 31.60
C LYS A 98 35.32 14.51 32.49
N ALA A 99 35.00 15.72 32.97
CA ALA A 99 35.91 16.46 33.90
C ALA A 99 36.00 15.82 35.28
N SER A 100 34.95 15.11 35.74
CA SER A 100 34.93 14.42 37.04
C SER A 100 35.66 13.09 37.05
N LEU A 101 35.92 12.49 35.88
CA LEU A 101 36.60 11.20 35.79
C LEU A 101 38.12 11.34 35.96
N SER A 102 38.71 10.48 36.78
CA SER A 102 40.16 10.34 36.86
C SER A 102 40.76 9.69 35.61
N LYS A 103 42.05 9.92 35.36
CA LYS A 103 42.74 9.28 34.22
C LYS A 103 42.60 7.75 34.23
N LYS A 104 42.53 7.13 35.44
CA LYS A 104 42.38 5.69 35.59
C LYS A 104 41.01 5.23 35.17
N GLU A 105 39.96 5.99 35.52
CA GLU A 105 38.57 5.70 35.13
C GLU A 105 38.36 5.88 33.63
N ILE A 106 38.97 6.92 33.02
CA ILE A 106 38.93 7.11 31.59
C ILE A 106 39.57 5.93 30.84
N LEU A 107 40.78 5.49 31.29
CA LEU A 107 41.46 4.36 30.66
C LEU A 107 40.63 3.07 30.80
N LYS A 108 40.02 2.84 31.98
CA LYS A 108 39.14 1.70 32.18
C LYS A 108 37.91 1.77 31.26
N LEU A 109 37.26 2.92 31.14
CA LEU A 109 36.12 3.11 30.23
C LEU A 109 36.48 2.83 28.77
N MET A 110 37.69 3.25 28.35
CA MET A 110 38.19 2.95 27.00
C MET A 110 38.45 1.46 26.79
N GLU A 111 38.99 0.77 27.82
CA GLU A 111 39.20 -0.67 27.79
C GLU A 111 37.88 -1.43 27.77
N ASP A 112 36.95 -1.10 28.67
CA ASP A 112 35.61 -1.69 28.72
C ASP A 112 34.85 -1.47 27.38
N THR A 113 35.00 -0.29 26.77
CA THR A 113 34.39 0.02 25.44
C THR A 113 35.00 -0.84 24.34
N LYS A 114 36.33 -1.03 24.38
CA LYS A 114 37.01 -1.88 23.40
C LYS A 114 36.63 -3.35 23.57
N ASP A 115 36.55 -3.82 24.81
CA ASP A 115 36.13 -5.18 25.10
C ASP A 115 34.68 -5.42 24.69
N PHE A 116 33.79 -4.44 24.91
CA PHE A 116 32.41 -4.50 24.40
C PHE A 116 32.36 -4.54 22.88
N GLN A 117 33.17 -3.72 22.18
CA GLN A 117 33.25 -3.76 20.73
C GLN A 117 33.74 -5.11 20.21
N ILE A 118 34.78 -5.69 20.85
CA ILE A 118 35.29 -7.03 20.51
C ILE A 118 34.21 -8.09 20.78
N TRP A 119 33.52 -8.00 21.90
CA TRP A 119 32.41 -8.92 22.23
C TRP A 119 31.26 -8.80 21.22
N ASN A 120 30.89 -7.59 20.84
CA ASN A 120 29.83 -7.32 19.88
C ASN A 120 30.19 -7.73 18.44
N GLN A 121 31.50 -7.76 18.12
CA GLN A 121 31.99 -8.23 16.81
C GLN A 121 32.21 -9.75 16.78
N ASN A 122 32.49 -10.37 17.93
CA ASN A 122 32.62 -11.81 18.05
C ASN A 122 31.22 -12.44 18.26
N ASP A 123 30.49 -12.54 17.15
CA ASP A 123 29.22 -13.25 17.14
C ASP A 123 29.46 -14.76 17.32
N GLN A 124 29.48 -15.19 18.58
CA GLN A 124 29.59 -16.61 18.97
C GLN A 124 28.21 -17.26 19.12
N CYS A 125 27.19 -16.73 18.43
CA CYS A 125 25.91 -17.41 18.38
C CYS A 125 26.12 -18.79 17.73
N ASN A 126 25.76 -19.84 18.48
CA ASN A 126 25.65 -21.15 17.86
C ASN A 126 24.50 -21.11 16.84
N LEU A 127 24.86 -21.11 15.56
CA LEU A 127 23.91 -21.07 14.45
C LEU A 127 23.47 -22.48 13.98
N ASP A 128 23.82 -23.54 14.72
CA ASP A 128 23.48 -24.94 14.41
C ASP A 128 21.96 -25.18 14.32
N PHE A 129 21.16 -24.30 14.95
CA PHE A 129 19.70 -24.36 14.87
C PHE A 129 19.13 -23.69 13.59
N LEU A 130 19.93 -22.94 12.83
CA LEU A 130 19.47 -22.31 11.62
C LEU A 130 19.26 -23.34 10.50
N ILE A 131 18.18 -23.17 9.77
CA ILE A 131 17.91 -23.90 8.54
C ILE A 131 19.09 -23.72 7.59
N GLN A 132 19.54 -24.80 6.98
CA GLN A 132 20.59 -24.75 5.97
C GLN A 132 19.97 -24.49 4.58
N PRO A 133 20.71 -23.89 3.63
CA PRO A 133 20.20 -23.69 2.26
C PRO A 133 19.70 -24.98 1.61
N GLU A 134 20.28 -26.14 1.95
CA GLU A 134 19.90 -27.44 1.45
C GLU A 134 18.53 -27.90 1.97
N ASP A 135 18.15 -27.46 3.17
CA ASP A 135 16.87 -27.78 3.82
C ASP A 135 15.71 -26.92 3.31
N LEU A 136 16.02 -25.83 2.59
CA LEU A 136 14.98 -24.96 2.03
C LEU A 136 14.09 -25.76 1.07
N PRO A 137 12.76 -25.61 1.14
CA PRO A 137 11.87 -26.26 0.20
C PRO A 137 12.20 -25.86 -1.23
N GLY A 138 11.87 -26.72 -2.18
CA GLY A 138 11.94 -26.38 -3.59
C GLY A 138 10.92 -25.30 -3.95
N PRO A 139 11.02 -24.75 -5.16
CA PRO A 139 10.00 -23.85 -5.66
C PRO A 139 8.63 -24.55 -5.70
N GLU A 140 7.56 -23.80 -5.50
CA GLU A 140 6.21 -24.32 -5.53
C GLU A 140 5.87 -24.89 -6.92
N ALA A 141 5.27 -26.09 -6.95
CA ALA A 141 4.73 -26.64 -8.18
C ALA A 141 3.55 -25.78 -8.66
N GLU A 142 3.49 -25.53 -9.97
CA GLU A 142 2.34 -24.84 -10.55
C GLU A 142 1.08 -25.71 -10.35
N PRO A 143 0.00 -25.14 -9.79
CA PRO A 143 -1.25 -25.85 -9.63
C PRO A 143 -1.92 -26.11 -10.97
N VAL A 144 -2.89 -27.01 -10.99
CA VAL A 144 -3.78 -27.16 -12.15
C VAL A 144 -4.60 -25.89 -12.30
N ILE A 145 -4.43 -25.22 -13.44
CA ILE A 145 -5.17 -24.02 -13.82
C ILE A 145 -6.09 -24.39 -14.98
N SER A 146 -7.38 -24.12 -14.83
CA SER A 146 -8.34 -24.19 -15.93
C SER A 146 -8.52 -22.80 -16.52
N GLU A 147 -8.38 -22.68 -17.83
CA GLU A 147 -8.58 -21.46 -18.59
C GLU A 147 -9.69 -21.69 -19.60
N THR A 148 -10.79 -20.96 -19.51
CA THR A 148 -12.01 -21.16 -20.29
C THR A 148 -12.62 -19.82 -20.69
N VAL A 149 -13.46 -19.85 -21.73
CA VAL A 149 -14.33 -18.72 -22.08
C VAL A 149 -15.77 -19.20 -21.96
N LEU A 150 -16.52 -18.60 -21.06
CA LEU A 150 -17.93 -18.90 -20.82
C LEU A 150 -18.75 -17.62 -21.00
N HIS A 151 -19.82 -17.66 -21.77
CA HIS A 151 -20.67 -16.49 -22.05
C HIS A 151 -19.88 -15.25 -22.51
N ASP A 152 -18.83 -15.48 -23.32
CA ASP A 152 -17.86 -14.49 -23.81
C ASP A 152 -16.96 -13.85 -22.72
N ILE A 153 -17.00 -14.35 -21.49
CA ILE A 153 -16.12 -13.91 -20.40
C ILE A 153 -14.92 -14.86 -20.28
N HIS A 154 -13.72 -14.30 -20.24
CA HIS A 154 -12.48 -15.06 -20.02
C HIS A 154 -12.31 -15.40 -18.54
N CYS A 155 -12.15 -16.69 -18.24
CA CYS A 155 -12.06 -17.19 -16.87
C CYS A 155 -10.81 -18.01 -16.65
N LEU A 156 -10.12 -17.77 -15.52
CA LEU A 156 -9.09 -18.67 -15.01
C LEU A 156 -9.52 -19.17 -13.64
N SER A 157 -9.39 -20.47 -13.39
CA SER A 157 -9.77 -21.04 -12.11
C SER A 157 -8.79 -22.12 -11.65
N SER A 158 -8.73 -22.33 -10.34
CA SER A 158 -7.96 -23.40 -9.72
C SER A 158 -8.67 -23.95 -8.51
N ALA A 159 -8.82 -25.27 -8.46
CA ALA A 159 -9.42 -25.93 -7.31
C ALA A 159 -8.48 -25.91 -6.10
N VAL A 160 -9.06 -25.75 -4.92
CA VAL A 160 -8.39 -25.84 -3.63
C VAL A 160 -9.08 -26.87 -2.74
N SER A 161 -8.35 -27.46 -1.78
CA SER A 161 -8.92 -28.42 -0.84
C SER A 161 -9.66 -27.77 0.34
N LEU A 162 -9.84 -26.45 0.32
CA LEU A 162 -10.54 -25.68 1.34
C LEU A 162 -12.02 -25.59 0.96
N LYS A 163 -12.90 -26.24 1.77
CA LYS A 163 -14.34 -26.29 1.50
C LYS A 163 -15.04 -25.03 2.02
N GLY A 164 -16.01 -24.57 1.25
CA GLY A 164 -16.95 -23.52 1.63
C GLY A 164 -16.38 -22.11 1.62
N ILE A 165 -15.11 -21.92 1.29
CA ILE A 165 -14.49 -20.59 1.18
C ILE A 165 -13.81 -20.49 -0.18
N GLY A 166 -14.00 -19.35 -0.86
CA GLY A 166 -13.33 -19.01 -2.10
C GLY A 166 -12.64 -17.67 -2.04
N CYS A 167 -11.78 -17.42 -3.00
CA CYS A 167 -11.29 -16.09 -3.32
C CYS A 167 -11.46 -15.82 -4.81
N TYR A 168 -11.80 -14.59 -5.12
CA TYR A 168 -12.24 -14.17 -6.44
C TYR A 168 -11.58 -12.88 -6.84
N GLN A 169 -11.39 -12.70 -8.13
CA GLN A 169 -10.88 -11.43 -8.67
C GLN A 169 -11.49 -11.15 -10.04
N LEU A 170 -11.95 -9.93 -10.21
CA LEU A 170 -12.37 -9.37 -11.49
C LEU A 170 -11.33 -8.39 -11.98
N PHE A 171 -11.11 -8.37 -13.30
CA PHE A 171 -10.27 -7.39 -13.97
C PHE A 171 -11.10 -6.72 -15.07
N PHE A 172 -11.42 -5.46 -14.86
CA PHE A 172 -12.15 -4.63 -15.81
C PHE A 172 -11.15 -3.83 -16.65
N ASP A 173 -11.35 -3.80 -17.96
CA ASP A 173 -10.58 -2.95 -18.88
C ASP A 173 -11.08 -1.50 -18.75
N ILE A 174 -10.18 -0.59 -18.40
CA ILE A 174 -10.46 0.84 -18.28
C ILE A 174 -9.78 1.66 -19.39
N SER A 175 -9.43 1.03 -20.51
CA SER A 175 -8.82 1.70 -21.69
C SER A 175 -9.70 2.81 -22.29
N GLY A 176 -10.99 2.80 -22.01
CA GLY A 176 -11.92 3.85 -22.40
C GLY A 176 -11.74 5.18 -21.66
N LEU A 177 -11.04 5.15 -20.50
CA LEU A 177 -10.77 6.36 -19.71
C LEU A 177 -9.60 7.15 -20.31
N LYS A 178 -9.83 8.45 -20.51
CA LYS A 178 -8.76 9.39 -20.90
C LYS A 178 -7.92 9.79 -19.70
N PRO A 179 -6.69 10.27 -19.88
CA PRO A 179 -5.86 10.78 -18.78
C PRO A 179 -6.56 11.84 -17.91
N SER A 180 -7.45 12.66 -18.50
CA SER A 180 -8.28 13.63 -17.77
C SER A 180 -9.29 13.01 -16.82
N ASP A 181 -9.60 11.73 -16.97
CA ASP A 181 -10.60 11.02 -16.17
C ASP A 181 -9.95 10.28 -14.97
N TRP A 182 -8.63 10.16 -14.92
CA TRP A 182 -7.94 9.34 -13.93
C TRP A 182 -8.08 9.86 -12.50
N ASN A 183 -8.08 11.17 -12.28
CA ASN A 183 -8.35 11.72 -10.95
C ASN A 183 -9.79 11.39 -10.48
N TYR A 184 -10.74 11.33 -11.41
CA TYR A 184 -12.10 10.88 -11.12
C TYR A 184 -12.17 9.37 -10.83
N LEU A 185 -11.26 8.54 -11.37
CA LEU A 185 -11.16 7.13 -11.01
C LEU A 185 -10.78 6.98 -9.52
N THR A 186 -9.79 7.73 -9.06
CA THR A 186 -9.40 7.73 -7.64
C THR A 186 -10.54 8.25 -6.75
N LEU A 187 -11.20 9.35 -7.14
CA LEU A 187 -12.37 9.85 -6.41
C LEU A 187 -13.52 8.83 -6.39
N TYR A 188 -13.79 8.16 -7.52
CA TYR A 188 -14.78 7.08 -7.60
C TYR A 188 -14.49 5.98 -6.58
N GLN A 189 -13.25 5.51 -6.47
CA GLN A 189 -12.87 4.49 -5.50
C GLN A 189 -13.06 4.96 -4.05
N MET A 190 -12.77 6.23 -3.74
CA MET A 190 -13.02 6.82 -2.42
C MET A 190 -14.50 6.85 -2.05
N LEU A 191 -15.39 6.91 -3.05
CA LEU A 191 -16.84 6.98 -2.87
C LEU A 191 -17.50 5.60 -2.78
N LEU A 192 -16.82 4.53 -3.17
CA LEU A 192 -17.33 3.17 -3.00
C LEU A 192 -17.61 2.91 -1.51
N THR A 193 -18.77 2.36 -1.20
CA THR A 193 -19.27 2.12 0.18
C THR A 193 -19.53 3.38 1.03
N GLU A 194 -19.43 4.57 0.48
CA GLU A 194 -19.70 5.83 1.18
C GLU A 194 -20.93 6.58 0.63
N LEU A 195 -21.45 6.15 -0.52
CA LEU A 195 -22.68 6.66 -1.14
C LEU A 195 -23.79 5.60 -1.08
N ASP A 196 -25.04 6.03 -0.89
CA ASP A 196 -26.19 5.15 -1.09
C ASP A 196 -26.22 4.64 -2.54
N THR A 197 -26.71 3.42 -2.74
CA THR A 197 -27.04 2.89 -4.05
C THR A 197 -28.54 2.93 -4.28
N SER A 198 -28.97 2.55 -5.48
CA SER A 198 -30.39 2.41 -5.78
C SER A 198 -31.09 1.33 -4.95
N HIS A 199 -30.35 0.40 -4.34
CA HIS A 199 -30.87 -0.74 -3.60
C HIS A 199 -30.59 -0.70 -2.09
N PHE A 200 -29.50 -0.06 -1.67
CA PHE A 200 -29.02 -0.10 -0.29
C PHE A 200 -28.55 1.25 0.20
N THR A 201 -28.85 1.56 1.45
CA THR A 201 -28.18 2.65 2.16
C THR A 201 -26.74 2.27 2.52
N VAL A 202 -25.88 3.25 2.79
CA VAL A 202 -24.47 3.03 3.23
C VAL A 202 -24.40 2.07 4.43
N GLU A 203 -25.30 2.19 5.41
CA GLU A 203 -25.33 1.29 6.57
C GLU A 203 -25.64 -0.16 6.16
N GLN A 204 -26.61 -0.35 5.28
CA GLN A 204 -26.97 -1.68 4.76
C GLN A 204 -25.84 -2.27 3.92
N GLN A 205 -25.17 -1.44 3.10
CA GLN A 205 -24.01 -1.87 2.31
C GLN A 205 -22.89 -2.38 3.21
N LYS A 206 -22.49 -1.60 4.22
CA LYS A 206 -21.40 -1.97 5.15
C LYS A 206 -21.70 -3.26 5.93
N ASN A 207 -22.96 -3.47 6.33
CA ASN A 207 -23.35 -4.70 6.98
C ASN A 207 -23.26 -5.90 6.01
N LYS A 208 -23.77 -5.74 4.79
CA LYS A 208 -23.70 -6.80 3.76
C LYS A 208 -22.27 -7.05 3.27
N GLU A 209 -21.42 -6.03 3.16
CA GLU A 209 -20.02 -6.16 2.81
C GLU A 209 -19.27 -7.02 3.84
N GLN A 210 -19.47 -6.77 5.13
CA GLN A 210 -18.88 -7.58 6.19
C GLN A 210 -19.37 -9.04 6.18
N GLU A 211 -20.60 -9.28 5.73
CA GLU A 211 -21.18 -10.62 5.62
C GLU A 211 -20.70 -11.37 4.37
N LEU A 212 -20.65 -10.70 3.22
CA LEU A 212 -20.52 -11.32 1.90
C LEU A 212 -19.16 -11.13 1.23
N LEU A 213 -18.45 -10.01 1.51
CA LEU A 213 -17.24 -9.59 0.82
C LEU A 213 -16.08 -9.39 1.80
N TYR A 214 -15.53 -10.49 2.28
CA TYR A 214 -14.40 -10.40 3.21
C TYR A 214 -13.13 -9.95 2.49
N ASP A 215 -12.40 -8.98 3.08
CA ASP A 215 -11.16 -8.42 2.56
C ASP A 215 -11.30 -7.94 1.09
N CYS A 216 -12.37 -7.19 0.81
CA CYS A 216 -12.63 -6.63 -0.52
C CYS A 216 -11.68 -5.47 -0.80
N THR A 217 -10.91 -5.56 -1.90
CA THR A 217 -9.96 -4.53 -2.31
C THR A 217 -10.13 -4.15 -3.77
N PHE A 218 -9.90 -2.88 -4.06
CA PHE A 218 -9.93 -2.30 -5.40
C PHE A 218 -8.54 -1.77 -5.72
N ASP A 219 -7.99 -2.19 -6.87
CA ASP A 219 -6.66 -1.80 -7.31
C ASP A 219 -6.66 -1.41 -8.79
N GLU A 220 -5.87 -0.43 -9.16
CA GLU A 220 -5.57 -0.10 -10.55
C GLU A 220 -4.22 -0.69 -10.96
N LEU A 221 -4.14 -1.17 -12.18
CA LEU A 221 -2.92 -1.72 -12.73
C LEU A 221 -2.79 -1.49 -14.23
N TYR A 222 -1.55 -1.41 -14.67
CA TYR A 222 -1.16 -1.47 -16.07
C TYR A 222 -0.24 -2.67 -16.27
N PRO A 223 -0.80 -3.89 -16.47
CA PRO A 223 0.00 -5.11 -16.43
C PRO A 223 1.07 -5.11 -17.52
N GLU A 224 2.32 -5.28 -17.12
CA GLU A 224 3.41 -5.50 -18.04
C GLU A 224 3.36 -6.94 -18.54
N ARG A 225 3.10 -7.11 -19.82
CA ARG A 225 3.11 -8.39 -20.49
C ARG A 225 4.42 -8.59 -21.25
N GLU A 226 4.76 -9.85 -21.54
CA GLU A 226 5.91 -10.15 -22.41
C GLU A 226 5.88 -9.32 -23.70
N ALA A 227 7.06 -8.95 -24.19
CA ALA A 227 7.25 -8.11 -25.37
C ALA A 227 6.36 -8.57 -26.55
N GLY A 228 5.53 -7.65 -27.04
CA GLY A 228 4.63 -7.87 -28.17
C GLY A 228 3.18 -8.20 -27.83
N LYS A 229 2.80 -8.30 -26.54
CA LYS A 229 1.39 -8.41 -26.13
C LYS A 229 0.88 -7.03 -25.72
N ASN A 230 -0.30 -6.66 -26.20
CA ASN A 230 -0.94 -5.40 -25.83
C ASN A 230 -1.28 -5.41 -24.35
N SER A 231 -0.79 -4.41 -23.63
CA SER A 231 -1.17 -4.13 -22.24
C SER A 231 -2.24 -3.04 -22.24
N HIS A 232 -3.18 -3.17 -21.31
CA HIS A 232 -4.29 -2.24 -21.12
C HIS A 232 -4.34 -1.82 -19.66
N PRO A 233 -4.72 -0.57 -19.36
CA PRO A 233 -5.03 -0.19 -18.00
C PRO A 233 -6.26 -0.96 -17.51
N MET A 234 -6.19 -1.47 -16.31
CA MET A 234 -7.24 -2.28 -15.70
C MET A 234 -7.55 -1.81 -14.30
N MET A 235 -8.79 -1.95 -13.87
CA MET A 235 -9.20 -1.93 -12.49
C MET A 235 -9.47 -3.36 -12.05
N SER A 236 -8.93 -3.77 -10.90
CA SER A 236 -9.22 -5.07 -10.34
C SER A 236 -10.00 -4.96 -9.03
N VAL A 237 -10.87 -5.93 -8.81
CA VAL A 237 -11.59 -6.10 -7.55
C VAL A 237 -11.31 -7.50 -7.05
N PHE A 238 -10.79 -7.60 -5.84
CA PHE A 238 -10.45 -8.87 -5.20
C PHE A 238 -11.21 -9.00 -3.88
N TRP A 239 -11.75 -10.18 -3.61
CA TRP A 239 -12.44 -10.48 -2.34
C TRP A 239 -12.39 -11.96 -1.99
N TYR A 240 -12.62 -12.26 -0.72
CA TYR A 240 -12.97 -13.59 -0.24
C TYR A 240 -14.47 -13.65 0.06
N GLY A 241 -15.03 -14.86 0.04
CA GLY A 241 -16.40 -15.09 0.41
C GLY A 241 -16.70 -16.57 0.64
N LEU A 242 -17.82 -16.85 1.27
CA LEU A 242 -18.33 -18.21 1.32
C LEU A 242 -18.80 -18.61 -0.09
N THR A 243 -18.55 -19.86 -0.48
CA THR A 243 -18.94 -20.33 -1.82
C THR A 243 -20.45 -20.39 -2.02
N GLU A 244 -21.21 -20.58 -0.94
CA GLU A 244 -22.68 -20.57 -0.96
C GLU A 244 -23.27 -19.16 -1.13
N ASP A 245 -22.56 -18.12 -0.69
CA ASP A 245 -23.00 -16.72 -0.77
C ASP A 245 -22.41 -15.98 -1.97
N PHE A 246 -21.67 -16.67 -2.82
CA PHE A 246 -20.96 -16.06 -3.95
C PHE A 246 -21.89 -15.22 -4.85
N GLU A 247 -23.07 -15.74 -5.16
CA GLU A 247 -24.04 -15.05 -6.04
C GLU A 247 -24.48 -13.72 -5.44
N GLU A 248 -24.84 -13.73 -4.15
CA GLU A 248 -25.27 -12.51 -3.45
C GLU A 248 -24.12 -11.52 -3.28
N GLY A 249 -22.91 -12.01 -3.00
CA GLY A 249 -21.71 -11.18 -2.92
C GLY A 249 -21.36 -10.51 -4.24
N LEU A 250 -21.47 -11.23 -5.37
CA LEU A 250 -21.24 -10.65 -6.69
C LEU A 250 -22.27 -9.57 -7.04
N GLU A 251 -23.56 -9.79 -6.74
CA GLU A 251 -24.62 -8.80 -6.98
C GLU A 251 -24.39 -7.54 -6.12
N LEU A 252 -24.03 -7.70 -4.85
CA LEU A 252 -23.68 -6.57 -3.98
C LEU A 252 -22.48 -5.79 -4.56
N LEU A 253 -21.43 -6.49 -4.98
CA LEU A 253 -20.25 -5.86 -5.57
C LEU A 253 -20.60 -5.02 -6.81
N LEU A 254 -21.39 -5.57 -7.72
CA LEU A 254 -21.81 -4.87 -8.93
C LEU A 254 -22.74 -3.67 -8.62
N ASP A 255 -23.56 -3.77 -7.58
CA ASP A 255 -24.41 -2.66 -7.11
C ASP A 255 -23.55 -1.54 -6.50
N LEU A 256 -22.57 -1.87 -5.64
CA LEU A 256 -21.60 -0.91 -5.10
C LEU A 256 -20.84 -0.17 -6.20
N MET A 257 -20.44 -0.88 -7.24
CA MET A 257 -19.65 -0.29 -8.34
C MET A 257 -20.48 0.56 -9.30
N GLY A 258 -21.74 0.23 -9.53
CA GLY A 258 -22.56 0.88 -10.57
C GLY A 258 -23.77 1.64 -10.07
N GLY A 259 -24.26 1.30 -8.88
CA GLY A 259 -25.52 1.80 -8.33
C GLY A 259 -25.44 3.11 -7.54
N CYS A 260 -24.24 3.64 -7.28
CA CYS A 260 -24.03 4.80 -6.42
C CYS A 260 -24.75 6.06 -6.91
N ASP A 261 -25.30 6.81 -5.95
CA ASP A 261 -25.91 8.12 -6.20
C ASP A 261 -24.84 9.24 -6.25
N TYR A 262 -24.29 9.47 -7.43
CA TYR A 262 -23.31 10.54 -7.65
C TYR A 262 -23.93 11.95 -7.69
N GLU A 263 -25.25 12.11 -7.49
CA GLU A 263 -25.91 13.41 -7.36
C GLU A 263 -25.94 13.90 -5.91
N ASP A 264 -25.64 13.03 -4.93
CA ASP A 264 -25.50 13.39 -3.52
C ASP A 264 -24.20 14.18 -3.27
N CYS A 265 -24.23 15.46 -3.63
CA CYS A 265 -23.10 16.37 -3.45
C CYS A 265 -22.72 16.56 -1.97
N GLU A 266 -23.65 16.41 -1.03
CA GLU A 266 -23.39 16.58 0.40
C GLU A 266 -22.52 15.44 0.92
N THR A 267 -22.85 14.21 0.59
CA THR A 267 -22.04 13.06 0.97
C THR A 267 -20.70 13.03 0.25
N ILE A 268 -20.63 13.39 -1.02
CA ILE A 268 -19.36 13.50 -1.75
C ILE A 268 -18.42 14.51 -1.08
N LEU A 269 -18.95 15.68 -0.72
CA LEU A 269 -18.19 16.71 0.00
C LEU A 269 -17.67 16.17 1.34
N ARG A 270 -18.52 15.54 2.13
CA ARG A 270 -18.16 14.93 3.42
C ARG A 270 -17.05 13.86 3.27
N VAL A 271 -17.09 13.07 2.21
CA VAL A 271 -16.05 12.07 1.91
C VAL A 271 -14.73 12.75 1.55
N ILE A 272 -14.78 13.78 0.73
CA ILE A 272 -13.57 14.56 0.39
C ILE A 272 -12.98 15.19 1.66
N ASP A 273 -13.79 15.82 2.51
CA ASP A 273 -13.34 16.40 3.79
C ASP A 273 -12.73 15.38 4.74
N LYS A 274 -13.19 14.12 4.69
CA LYS A 274 -12.64 13.01 5.46
C LYS A 274 -11.23 12.62 5.00
N TYR A 275 -10.99 12.58 3.69
CA TYR A 275 -9.72 12.08 3.11
C TYR A 275 -8.71 13.19 2.78
N LEU A 276 -9.15 14.43 2.60
CA LEU A 276 -8.26 15.54 2.24
C LEU A 276 -7.12 15.75 3.25
N PRO A 277 -7.33 15.67 4.59
CA PRO A 277 -6.24 15.72 5.57
C PRO A 277 -5.22 14.59 5.41
N ASP A 278 -5.65 13.39 5.05
CA ASP A 278 -4.74 12.26 4.83
C ASP A 278 -3.86 12.48 3.59
N TYR A 279 -4.43 13.07 2.53
CA TYR A 279 -3.66 13.47 1.34
C TYR A 279 -2.68 14.61 1.64
N ASP A 280 -3.06 15.58 2.47
CA ASP A 280 -2.17 16.66 2.91
C ASP A 280 -1.03 16.13 3.77
N MET A 281 -1.34 15.28 4.74
CA MET A 281 -0.35 14.62 5.58
C MET A 281 0.57 13.70 4.76
N SER A 282 0.04 12.99 3.77
CA SER A 282 0.86 12.13 2.91
C SER A 282 1.86 12.90 2.05
N ARG A 283 1.60 14.16 1.75
CA ARG A 283 2.57 15.04 1.06
C ARG A 283 3.78 15.36 1.95
N SER A 284 3.61 15.37 3.27
CA SER A 284 4.68 15.65 4.23
C SER A 284 5.32 14.38 4.80
N ASP A 285 4.52 13.33 5.08
CA ASP A 285 4.97 12.20 5.87
C ASP A 285 5.26 10.93 5.05
N ASN A 286 4.78 10.84 3.80
CA ASN A 286 4.94 9.64 2.96
C ASN A 286 6.20 9.66 2.08
N GLY A 287 7.28 10.28 2.57
CA GLY A 287 8.55 10.36 1.86
C GLY A 287 9.06 9.01 1.32
N PRO A 288 9.08 7.93 2.11
CA PRO A 288 9.54 6.62 1.66
C PRO A 288 8.77 6.09 0.45
N SER A 289 7.44 6.08 0.49
CA SER A 289 6.59 5.57 -0.60
C SER A 289 6.71 6.42 -1.86
N LEU A 290 6.78 7.74 -1.70
CA LEU A 290 6.97 8.64 -2.84
C LEU A 290 8.32 8.42 -3.50
N ALA A 291 9.41 8.24 -2.73
CA ALA A 291 10.74 7.98 -3.26
C ALA A 291 10.79 6.64 -4.04
N TYR A 292 10.11 5.58 -3.56
CA TYR A 292 9.92 4.35 -4.32
C TYR A 292 9.18 4.60 -5.64
N SER A 293 8.02 5.26 -5.57
CA SER A 293 7.20 5.55 -6.75
C SER A 293 7.96 6.33 -7.81
N LEU A 294 8.79 7.31 -7.40
CA LEU A 294 9.59 8.13 -8.30
C LEU A 294 10.68 7.34 -9.03
N THR A 295 11.26 6.31 -8.42
CA THR A 295 12.25 5.45 -9.08
C THR A 295 11.59 4.37 -9.93
N GLU A 296 10.54 3.73 -9.42
CA GLU A 296 9.87 2.64 -10.10
C GLU A 296 9.12 3.08 -11.36
N ARG A 297 8.53 4.30 -11.36
CA ARG A 297 7.84 4.86 -12.54
C ARG A 297 8.74 4.97 -13.76
N TYR A 298 10.06 5.09 -13.58
CA TYR A 298 11.02 5.15 -14.67
C TYR A 298 11.23 3.79 -15.35
N ILE A 299 11.20 2.71 -14.57
CA ILE A 299 11.51 1.36 -15.07
C ILE A 299 10.26 0.56 -15.45
N ARG A 300 9.07 0.95 -14.96
CA ARG A 300 7.84 0.18 -15.11
C ARG A 300 6.65 1.04 -15.50
N ARG A 301 5.94 0.61 -16.54
CA ARG A 301 4.69 1.24 -16.96
C ARG A 301 3.60 1.13 -15.90
N ASP A 302 3.48 -0.01 -15.21
CA ASP A 302 2.52 -0.18 -14.11
C ASP A 302 2.77 0.82 -12.98
N SER A 303 4.02 0.95 -12.54
CA SER A 303 4.37 1.92 -11.49
C SER A 303 4.19 3.37 -11.95
N CYS A 304 4.46 3.66 -13.24
CA CYS A 304 4.18 4.96 -13.81
C CYS A 304 2.67 5.25 -13.84
N PHE A 305 1.85 4.29 -14.24
CA PHE A 305 0.40 4.43 -14.26
C PHE A 305 -0.16 4.69 -12.85
N ARG A 306 0.24 3.89 -11.86
CA ARG A 306 -0.15 4.09 -10.45
C ARG A 306 0.31 5.44 -9.90
N TYR A 307 1.53 5.88 -10.24
CA TYR A 307 2.01 7.21 -9.86
C TYR A 307 1.14 8.32 -10.45
N LEU A 308 0.70 8.19 -11.71
CA LEU A 308 -0.15 9.18 -12.36
C LEU A 308 -1.56 9.26 -11.76
N LEU A 309 -2.07 8.15 -11.21
CA LEU A 309 -3.36 8.12 -10.49
C LEU A 309 -3.26 8.73 -9.09
N ASN A 310 -2.19 8.40 -8.36
CA ASN A 310 -2.01 8.74 -6.94
C ASN A 310 -0.97 9.85 -6.72
N GLN A 311 -0.69 10.66 -7.76
CA GLN A 311 0.33 11.71 -7.70
C GLN A 311 -0.03 12.83 -6.72
N PRO A 312 0.96 13.66 -6.36
CA PRO A 312 0.75 14.83 -5.49
C PRO A 312 -0.33 15.81 -5.94
N GLY A 313 -0.63 15.86 -7.24
CA GLY A 313 -1.73 16.67 -7.80
C GLY A 313 -3.14 16.21 -7.39
N MET A 314 -3.29 15.01 -6.79
CA MET A 314 -4.58 14.54 -6.32
C MET A 314 -5.14 15.41 -5.18
N TYR A 315 -4.29 15.91 -4.29
CA TYR A 315 -4.70 16.86 -3.26
C TYR A 315 -5.33 18.13 -3.87
N ASP A 316 -4.66 18.73 -4.85
CA ASP A 316 -5.14 19.94 -5.50
C ASP A 316 -6.46 19.69 -6.26
N PHE A 317 -6.58 18.53 -6.90
CA PHE A 317 -7.81 18.09 -7.55
C PHE A 317 -8.97 17.94 -6.55
N LEU A 318 -8.76 17.26 -5.43
CA LEU A 318 -9.78 17.09 -4.39
C LEU A 318 -10.21 18.43 -3.80
N LYS A 319 -9.26 19.34 -3.58
CA LYS A 319 -9.53 20.69 -3.10
C LYS A 319 -10.37 21.49 -4.12
N GLU A 320 -10.06 21.41 -5.40
CA GLU A 320 -10.85 22.05 -6.45
C GLU A 320 -12.29 21.50 -6.49
N ILE A 321 -12.46 20.17 -6.43
CA ILE A 321 -13.79 19.54 -6.39
C ILE A 321 -14.55 19.98 -5.14
N ARG A 322 -13.89 20.01 -3.98
CA ARG A 322 -14.46 20.49 -2.72
C ARG A 322 -15.00 21.92 -2.84
N ASP A 323 -14.16 22.84 -3.35
CA ASP A 323 -14.53 24.26 -3.48
C ASP A 323 -15.73 24.45 -4.43
N VAL A 324 -15.84 23.63 -5.47
CA VAL A 324 -16.98 23.64 -6.39
C VAL A 324 -18.26 23.16 -5.69
N LEU A 325 -18.19 22.06 -4.94
CA LEU A 325 -19.34 21.46 -4.26
C LEU A 325 -19.83 22.35 -3.10
N GLU A 326 -18.92 22.93 -2.31
CA GLU A 326 -19.28 23.88 -1.24
C GLU A 326 -20.06 25.08 -1.82
N ARG A 327 -19.55 25.66 -2.91
CA ARG A 327 -20.22 26.80 -3.55
C ARG A 327 -21.59 26.40 -4.11
N ALA A 328 -21.72 25.22 -4.71
CA ALA A 328 -23.01 24.74 -5.20
C ALA A 328 -24.03 24.57 -4.07
N GLN A 329 -23.62 24.03 -2.92
CA GLN A 329 -24.47 23.90 -1.74
C GLN A 329 -24.89 25.25 -1.15
N GLU A 330 -23.99 26.25 -1.12
CA GLU A 330 -24.33 27.60 -0.68
C GLU A 330 -25.41 28.22 -1.56
N VAL A 331 -25.30 28.05 -2.87
CA VAL A 331 -26.30 28.52 -3.84
C VAL A 331 -27.64 27.84 -3.61
N GLU A 332 -27.68 26.51 -3.48
CA GLU A 332 -28.91 25.76 -3.21
C GLU A 332 -29.59 26.19 -1.89
N LYS A 333 -28.81 26.37 -0.84
CA LYS A 333 -29.32 26.88 0.46
C LYS A 333 -29.90 28.30 0.32
N SER A 334 -29.26 29.16 -0.45
CA SER A 334 -29.73 30.52 -0.70
C SER A 334 -31.04 30.54 -1.50
N VAL A 335 -31.18 29.68 -2.49
CA VAL A 335 -32.40 29.55 -3.31
C VAL A 335 -33.56 28.98 -2.46
N ASN A 336 -33.29 27.98 -1.62
CA ASN A 336 -34.30 27.34 -0.77
C ASN A 336 -34.71 28.21 0.45
N SER A 337 -33.85 29.13 0.90
CA SER A 337 -34.12 30.02 2.02
C SER A 337 -34.87 31.31 1.62
N THR A 338 -35.00 31.55 0.31
CA THR A 338 -35.82 32.66 -0.17
C THR A 338 -37.28 32.27 -0.10
N ASP A 339 -37.90 32.43 1.07
CA ASP A 339 -39.31 32.24 1.32
C ASP A 339 -40.15 33.01 0.26
N TYR A 340 -41.13 32.35 -0.32
CA TYR A 340 -42.04 32.83 -1.36
C TYR A 340 -42.91 34.04 -0.95
N THR A 341 -42.63 34.72 0.19
CA THR A 341 -43.46 35.79 0.74
C THR A 341 -43.05 37.20 0.37
N ASP A 342 -41.87 37.43 -0.22
CA ASP A 342 -41.41 38.81 -0.52
C ASP A 342 -41.20 39.18 -2.01
N MET A 343 -41.84 38.45 -2.93
CA MET A 343 -41.81 38.79 -4.35
C MET A 343 -42.99 39.67 -4.80
N GLN A 344 -43.37 40.65 -3.94
CA GLN A 344 -44.16 41.79 -4.40
C GLN A 344 -43.53 43.09 -3.92
N LEU A 345 -43.12 43.91 -4.91
CA LEU A 345 -42.71 45.30 -4.77
C LEU A 345 -41.26 45.59 -4.33
N SER A 346 -40.33 45.57 -5.25
CA SER A 346 -39.55 46.80 -5.52
C SER A 346 -38.71 46.68 -6.79
N SER A 347 -39.12 47.41 -7.80
CA SER A 347 -38.32 47.76 -8.96
C SER A 347 -37.24 48.76 -8.56
N SER A 348 -36.03 48.31 -8.27
CA SER A 348 -34.84 49.15 -8.33
C SER A 348 -33.66 48.34 -8.83
N HIS A 349 -33.29 48.56 -10.08
CA HIS A 349 -32.13 48.02 -10.73
C HIS A 349 -30.86 48.46 -10.00
N THR A 350 -30.17 47.53 -9.34
CA THR A 350 -28.79 47.68 -8.91
C THR A 350 -27.91 46.77 -9.81
N PRO A 351 -26.81 47.27 -10.41
CA PRO A 351 -26.00 46.54 -11.37
C PRO A 351 -25.05 45.49 -10.76
N GLY A 352 -25.44 44.83 -9.69
CA GLY A 352 -24.66 43.77 -9.04
C GLY A 352 -25.28 42.36 -9.16
N THR A 353 -26.55 42.28 -9.56
CA THR A 353 -27.34 41.04 -9.49
C THR A 353 -27.09 40.07 -10.68
N THR A 354 -26.55 40.57 -11.79
CA THR A 354 -26.37 39.75 -13.00
C THR A 354 -25.07 38.90 -12.95
N GLU A 355 -24.01 39.41 -12.36
CA GLU A 355 -22.75 38.67 -12.22
C GLU A 355 -22.84 37.57 -11.15
N THR A 356 -23.49 37.84 -10.02
CA THR A 356 -23.72 36.87 -8.96
C THR A 356 -24.60 35.72 -9.45
N ALA A 357 -25.73 36.01 -10.07
CA ALA A 357 -26.61 35.00 -10.65
C ALA A 357 -25.92 34.14 -11.75
N THR A 358 -24.98 34.71 -12.50
CA THR A 358 -24.21 33.99 -13.52
C THR A 358 -23.16 33.07 -12.87
N LEU A 359 -22.56 33.46 -11.73
CA LEU A 359 -21.61 32.65 -10.97
C LEU A 359 -22.32 31.48 -10.29
N ASP A 360 -23.49 31.71 -9.74
CA ASP A 360 -24.31 30.69 -9.08
C ASP A 360 -24.76 29.59 -10.05
N VAL A 361 -25.19 29.94 -11.25
CA VAL A 361 -25.54 28.97 -12.31
C VAL A 361 -24.31 28.13 -12.71
N LYS A 362 -23.15 28.77 -12.83
CA LYS A 362 -21.90 28.05 -13.19
C LYS A 362 -21.47 27.07 -12.11
N ALA A 363 -21.64 27.38 -10.81
CA ALA A 363 -21.31 26.47 -9.73
C ALA A 363 -22.20 25.21 -9.77
N LEU A 364 -23.50 25.38 -9.95
CA LEU A 364 -24.45 24.25 -10.12
C LEU A 364 -24.16 23.41 -11.37
N GLU A 365 -23.79 24.04 -12.47
CA GLU A 365 -23.40 23.33 -13.69
C GLU A 365 -22.09 22.53 -13.47
N ALA A 366 -21.11 23.09 -12.76
CA ALA A 366 -19.86 22.43 -12.43
C ALA A 366 -20.09 21.21 -11.51
N ALA A 367 -20.94 21.32 -10.48
CA ALA A 367 -21.32 20.21 -9.62
C ALA A 367 -21.98 19.07 -10.43
N LYS A 368 -22.93 19.40 -11.32
CA LYS A 368 -23.52 18.42 -12.24
C LYS A 368 -22.50 17.76 -13.18
N GLN A 369 -21.45 18.49 -13.56
CA GLN A 369 -20.38 17.91 -14.39
C GLN A 369 -19.53 16.92 -13.61
N ILE A 370 -19.29 17.15 -12.31
CA ILE A 370 -18.62 16.18 -11.41
C ILE A 370 -19.41 14.88 -11.37
N SER A 371 -20.71 14.92 -11.09
CA SER A 371 -21.59 13.75 -11.08
C SER A 371 -21.57 12.98 -12.40
N LYS A 372 -21.61 13.69 -13.55
CA LYS A 372 -21.50 13.08 -14.87
C LYS A 372 -20.15 12.40 -15.10
N ASN A 373 -19.05 13.00 -14.63
CA ASN A 373 -17.73 12.44 -14.78
C ASN A 373 -17.59 11.15 -13.96
N LEU A 374 -18.09 11.14 -12.71
CA LEU A 374 -18.12 9.94 -11.87
C LEU A 374 -18.97 8.83 -12.50
N ARG A 375 -20.18 9.15 -13.01
CA ARG A 375 -21.02 8.18 -13.72
C ARG A 375 -20.32 7.60 -14.94
N ARG A 376 -19.65 8.43 -15.74
CA ARG A 376 -18.87 7.98 -16.91
C ARG A 376 -17.75 7.03 -16.51
N VAL A 377 -17.06 7.29 -15.37
CA VAL A 377 -16.02 6.38 -14.84
C VAL A 377 -16.65 5.04 -14.44
N ALA A 378 -17.74 5.05 -13.70
CA ALA A 378 -18.46 3.83 -13.32
C ALA A 378 -18.91 3.02 -14.55
N ASP A 379 -19.50 3.68 -15.54
CA ASP A 379 -19.95 3.05 -16.78
C ASP A 379 -18.79 2.48 -17.60
N CYS A 380 -17.61 3.14 -17.59
CA CYS A 380 -16.42 2.62 -18.25
C CYS A 380 -15.87 1.37 -17.54
N ILE A 381 -15.92 1.33 -16.21
CA ILE A 381 -15.43 0.18 -15.43
C ILE A 381 -16.37 -1.01 -15.62
N LEU A 382 -17.67 -0.83 -15.39
CA LEU A 382 -18.68 -1.90 -15.48
C LEU A 382 -18.98 -2.31 -16.94
N ASN A 383 -17.96 -2.76 -17.64
CA ASN A 383 -17.94 -3.08 -19.05
C ASN A 383 -17.39 -4.52 -19.23
N LYS A 384 -18.09 -5.33 -20.04
CA LYS A 384 -17.66 -6.70 -20.31
C LYS A 384 -16.50 -6.82 -21.32
N HIS A 385 -16.13 -5.73 -21.99
CA HIS A 385 -15.03 -5.76 -22.94
C HIS A 385 -13.72 -6.14 -22.27
N ARG A 386 -13.07 -7.20 -22.72
CA ARG A 386 -11.83 -7.74 -22.13
C ARG A 386 -11.90 -8.03 -20.63
N LEU A 387 -13.10 -8.21 -20.08
CA LEU A 387 -13.29 -8.58 -18.68
C LEU A 387 -12.72 -9.97 -18.41
N VAL A 388 -11.99 -10.11 -17.32
CA VAL A 388 -11.44 -11.40 -16.87
C VAL A 388 -11.90 -11.70 -15.46
N PHE A 389 -12.31 -12.95 -15.24
CA PHE A 389 -12.70 -13.45 -13.94
C PHE A 389 -11.74 -14.56 -13.46
N LEU A 390 -11.20 -14.41 -12.25
CA LEU A 390 -10.36 -15.40 -11.59
C LEU A 390 -11.09 -15.96 -10.38
N ALA A 391 -11.07 -17.29 -10.21
CA ALA A 391 -11.72 -17.97 -9.10
C ALA A 391 -10.86 -19.09 -8.52
N CYS A 392 -10.73 -19.11 -7.19
CA CYS A 392 -10.19 -20.23 -6.43
C CYS A 392 -11.22 -20.64 -5.38
N ALA A 393 -11.71 -21.88 -5.48
CA ALA A 393 -12.68 -22.46 -4.55
C ALA A 393 -12.55 -24.00 -4.56
N ASP A 394 -13.34 -24.69 -3.76
CA ASP A 394 -13.39 -26.16 -3.84
C ASP A 394 -13.97 -26.63 -5.17
N GLU A 395 -13.54 -27.84 -5.59
CA GLU A 395 -13.87 -28.40 -6.90
C GLU A 395 -15.37 -28.49 -7.19
N ASN A 396 -16.19 -28.73 -6.15
CA ASN A 396 -17.63 -28.87 -6.30
C ASN A 396 -18.33 -27.53 -6.55
N SER A 397 -17.81 -26.44 -5.96
CA SER A 397 -18.40 -25.10 -6.06
C SER A 397 -17.97 -24.36 -7.32
N LEU A 398 -16.75 -24.63 -7.85
CA LEU A 398 -16.18 -23.88 -8.98
C LEU A 398 -17.07 -23.85 -10.23
N ALA A 399 -17.68 -24.96 -10.60
CA ALA A 399 -18.50 -25.02 -11.81
C ALA A 399 -19.73 -24.09 -11.73
N SER A 400 -20.42 -24.08 -10.58
CA SER A 400 -21.56 -23.19 -10.34
C SER A 400 -21.13 -21.73 -10.27
N ILE A 401 -20.01 -21.43 -9.59
CA ILE A 401 -19.46 -20.08 -9.48
C ILE A 401 -19.12 -19.51 -10.87
N LEU A 402 -18.44 -20.29 -11.72
CA LEU A 402 -18.08 -19.87 -13.06
C LEU A 402 -19.31 -19.65 -13.95
N GLU A 403 -20.28 -20.55 -13.92
CA GLU A 403 -21.51 -20.41 -14.71
C GLU A 403 -22.33 -19.20 -14.28
N HIS A 404 -22.54 -19.03 -12.97
CA HIS A 404 -23.30 -17.88 -12.45
C HIS A 404 -22.59 -16.55 -12.75
N SER A 405 -21.31 -16.43 -12.41
CA SER A 405 -20.54 -15.20 -12.62
C SER A 405 -20.51 -14.79 -14.08
N THR A 406 -20.19 -15.72 -14.99
CA THR A 406 -20.07 -15.40 -16.41
C THR A 406 -21.40 -15.03 -17.05
N LYS A 407 -22.47 -15.70 -16.65
CA LYS A 407 -23.83 -15.34 -17.07
C LYS A 407 -24.20 -13.92 -16.62
N ARG A 408 -23.91 -13.58 -15.37
CA ARG A 408 -24.20 -12.25 -14.81
C ARG A 408 -23.36 -11.17 -15.44
N LEU A 409 -22.03 -11.41 -15.57
CA LEU A 409 -21.08 -10.47 -16.15
C LEU A 409 -21.30 -10.26 -17.66
N SER A 410 -21.75 -11.27 -18.39
CA SER A 410 -22.08 -11.13 -19.82
C SER A 410 -23.26 -10.19 -20.10
N ALA A 411 -24.09 -9.92 -19.07
CA ALA A 411 -25.20 -8.96 -19.16
C ALA A 411 -24.75 -7.50 -19.02
N LEU A 412 -23.48 -7.26 -18.63
CA LEU A 412 -22.92 -5.91 -18.65
C LEU A 412 -22.89 -5.36 -20.08
N HIS A 413 -22.96 -4.05 -20.22
CA HIS A 413 -22.81 -3.42 -21.52
C HIS A 413 -21.41 -3.63 -22.09
N GLU A 414 -21.24 -3.38 -23.38
CA GLU A 414 -19.96 -3.50 -24.06
C GLU A 414 -19.58 -2.18 -24.70
N VAL A 415 -18.43 -1.63 -24.31
CA VAL A 415 -17.82 -0.46 -24.93
C VAL A 415 -16.46 -0.88 -25.47
N THR A 416 -16.28 -0.78 -26.78
CA THR A 416 -15.05 -1.23 -27.47
C THR A 416 -14.14 -0.06 -27.85
N GLU A 417 -14.55 1.18 -27.55
CA GLU A 417 -13.77 2.38 -27.87
C GLU A 417 -12.64 2.54 -26.83
N ASP A 418 -11.42 2.33 -27.27
CA ASP A 418 -10.23 2.62 -26.49
C ASP A 418 -9.86 4.11 -26.62
N ALA A 419 -9.51 4.76 -25.52
CA ALA A 419 -8.81 6.04 -25.53
C ALA A 419 -7.29 5.73 -25.58
N PRO A 420 -6.62 5.94 -26.72
CA PRO A 420 -5.22 5.56 -26.83
C PRO A 420 -4.37 6.40 -25.89
N LEU A 421 -3.57 5.72 -25.06
CA LEU A 421 -2.63 6.37 -24.17
C LEU A 421 -1.34 6.65 -24.95
N PRO A 422 -0.94 7.92 -25.12
CA PRO A 422 0.31 8.24 -25.79
C PRO A 422 1.51 7.76 -24.98
N ASP A 423 2.53 7.20 -25.62
CA ASP A 423 3.74 6.72 -24.95
C ASP A 423 4.46 7.80 -24.13
N SER A 424 4.25 9.07 -24.46
CA SER A 424 4.80 10.21 -23.71
C SER A 424 4.34 10.25 -22.25
N ILE A 425 3.18 9.69 -21.91
CA ILE A 425 2.68 9.59 -20.53
C ILE A 425 3.63 8.74 -19.66
N PHE A 426 4.22 7.71 -20.27
CA PHE A 426 5.14 6.79 -19.58
C PHE A 426 6.61 7.23 -19.64
N THR A 427 6.88 8.46 -20.09
CA THR A 427 8.23 9.03 -20.12
C THR A 427 8.49 9.77 -18.83
N CYS A 428 9.29 9.16 -17.96
CA CYS A 428 9.61 9.70 -16.63
C CYS A 428 11.07 10.13 -16.53
N PRO A 429 11.38 11.16 -15.74
CA PRO A 429 12.78 11.55 -15.45
C PRO A 429 13.51 10.41 -14.75
N ARG A 430 14.80 10.25 -15.06
CA ARG A 430 15.63 9.22 -14.43
C ARG A 430 16.02 9.58 -13.00
N ARG A 431 16.22 10.87 -12.74
CA ARG A 431 16.59 11.37 -11.43
C ARG A 431 15.59 12.42 -10.99
N SER A 432 14.82 12.13 -9.96
CA SER A 432 13.78 13.02 -9.45
C SER A 432 14.03 13.38 -8.00
N ALA A 433 13.67 14.61 -7.63
CA ALA A 433 13.59 15.00 -6.23
C ALA A 433 12.24 15.63 -5.93
N ALA A 434 11.76 15.43 -4.70
CA ALA A 434 10.54 16.06 -4.20
C ALA A 434 10.79 16.67 -2.82
N ALA A 435 10.60 17.98 -2.71
CA ALA A 435 10.70 18.70 -1.45
C ALA A 435 9.38 18.57 -0.68
N ILE A 436 9.49 18.08 0.57
CA ILE A 436 8.39 17.94 1.53
C ILE A 436 8.80 18.60 2.85
N ASP A 437 7.87 18.75 3.79
CA ASP A 437 8.16 19.27 5.11
C ASP A 437 8.81 18.18 6.00
N SER A 438 10.07 17.90 5.72
CA SER A 438 10.88 16.92 6.47
C SER A 438 12.27 17.50 6.72
N PRO A 439 12.88 17.23 7.89
CA PRO A 439 14.25 17.64 8.17
C PRO A 439 15.31 16.77 7.48
N LEU A 440 14.94 15.57 7.02
CA LEU A 440 15.84 14.52 6.52
C LEU A 440 15.30 13.93 5.21
N GLU A 441 16.14 13.16 4.55
CA GLU A 441 15.90 12.65 3.21
C GLU A 441 15.56 11.15 3.20
N GLU A 442 14.72 10.79 2.27
CA GLU A 442 14.50 9.43 1.79
C GLU A 442 15.21 9.27 0.44
N VAL A 443 16.21 8.43 0.36
CA VAL A 443 17.02 8.24 -0.85
C VAL A 443 16.80 6.85 -1.41
N ARG A 444 16.48 6.75 -2.71
CA ARG A 444 16.24 5.47 -3.40
C ARG A 444 17.03 5.43 -4.70
N MET A 445 17.51 4.22 -5.05
CA MET A 445 18.08 3.91 -6.37
C MET A 445 17.61 2.51 -6.79
N THR A 446 16.92 2.41 -7.92
CA THR A 446 16.30 1.17 -8.34
C THR A 446 16.99 0.59 -9.57
N GLY A 447 17.47 -0.65 -9.45
CA GLY A 447 18.14 -1.38 -10.52
C GLY A 447 17.23 -2.38 -11.20
N ASP A 448 17.04 -2.26 -12.51
CA ASP A 448 16.32 -3.24 -13.33
C ASP A 448 17.27 -4.34 -13.79
N PHE A 449 17.08 -5.55 -13.27
CA PHE A 449 17.84 -6.72 -13.74
C PHE A 449 17.10 -7.53 -14.83
N GLY A 450 15.86 -7.15 -15.15
CA GLY A 450 15.11 -7.80 -16.21
C GLY A 450 15.69 -7.62 -17.60
N ASN A 451 16.38 -6.51 -17.82
CA ASN A 451 17.08 -6.19 -19.06
C ASN A 451 18.53 -6.75 -19.13
N VAL A 452 18.96 -7.50 -18.11
CA VAL A 452 20.30 -8.10 -18.04
C VAL A 452 20.16 -9.62 -18.02
N SER A 453 20.16 -10.24 -19.19
CA SER A 453 19.93 -11.69 -19.38
C SER A 453 20.90 -12.59 -18.62
N GLU A 454 22.09 -12.10 -18.30
CA GLU A 454 23.13 -12.81 -17.52
C GLU A 454 22.81 -12.79 -16.01
N PHE A 455 21.92 -11.89 -15.54
CA PHE A 455 21.59 -11.80 -14.13
C PHE A 455 20.67 -12.97 -13.74
N MET A 456 21.06 -13.71 -12.73
CA MET A 456 20.38 -14.92 -12.25
C MET A 456 20.13 -14.83 -10.76
N GLY A 457 19.25 -15.67 -10.22
CA GLY A 457 18.93 -15.72 -8.80
C GLY A 457 20.14 -15.86 -7.89
N ARG A 458 21.18 -16.60 -8.34
CA ARG A 458 22.45 -16.75 -7.59
C ARG A 458 23.22 -15.46 -7.33
N HIS A 459 22.87 -14.35 -7.97
CA HIS A 459 23.50 -13.04 -7.74
C HIS A 459 22.79 -12.22 -6.66
N LEU A 460 21.56 -12.56 -6.29
CA LEU A 460 20.76 -11.83 -5.30
C LEU A 460 21.33 -11.89 -3.87
N PRO A 461 21.87 -13.02 -3.37
CA PRO A 461 22.51 -13.04 -2.05
C PRO A 461 23.68 -12.06 -1.94
N PHE A 462 24.40 -11.80 -3.03
CA PHE A 462 25.51 -10.84 -3.06
C PHE A 462 25.03 -9.39 -3.03
N LEU A 463 23.83 -9.11 -3.49
CA LEU A 463 23.18 -7.81 -3.34
C LEU A 463 22.93 -7.50 -1.86
N LEU A 464 22.42 -8.50 -1.10
CA LEU A 464 22.25 -8.40 0.35
C LEU A 464 23.59 -8.26 1.07
N ALA A 465 24.61 -8.98 0.62
CA ALA A 465 25.96 -8.85 1.17
C ALA A 465 26.55 -7.44 0.95
N ALA A 466 26.32 -6.83 -0.22
CA ALA A 466 26.73 -5.46 -0.51
C ALA A 466 25.99 -4.45 0.39
N ALA A 467 24.69 -4.69 0.61
CA ALA A 467 23.89 -3.85 1.50
C ALA A 467 24.40 -3.90 2.95
N ASP A 468 24.65 -5.10 3.47
CA ASP A 468 25.05 -5.31 4.87
C ASP A 468 26.51 -4.89 5.12
N LYS A 469 27.44 -5.32 4.26
CA LYS A 469 28.89 -5.13 4.51
C LYS A 469 29.47 -3.83 3.93
N TYR A 470 28.75 -3.14 3.07
CA TYR A 470 29.24 -1.89 2.47
C TYR A 470 28.26 -0.73 2.63
N ILE A 471 27.01 -0.87 2.17
CA ILE A 471 26.05 0.24 2.15
C ILE A 471 25.71 0.68 3.57
N LYS A 472 25.29 -0.26 4.41
CA LYS A 472 24.89 0.01 5.80
C LYS A 472 26.02 0.61 6.66
N PRO A 473 27.27 0.11 6.62
CA PRO A 473 28.40 0.77 7.28
C PRO A 473 28.66 2.19 6.82
N ALA A 474 28.60 2.45 5.52
CA ALA A 474 28.89 3.78 4.96
C ALA A 474 27.77 4.80 5.25
N ILE A 475 26.53 4.39 5.13
CA ILE A 475 25.36 5.29 5.18
C ILE A 475 24.82 5.40 6.62
N ARG A 476 24.63 4.28 7.32
CA ARG A 476 24.07 4.29 8.68
C ARG A 476 25.15 4.60 9.72
N TYR A 477 26.23 3.81 9.79
CA TYR A 477 27.17 3.93 10.91
C TYR A 477 28.12 5.11 10.77
N GLN A 478 28.59 5.42 9.55
CA GLN A 478 29.46 6.57 9.28
C GLN A 478 28.68 7.80 8.81
N GLY A 479 27.57 7.60 8.11
CA GLY A 479 26.73 8.62 7.54
C GLY A 479 25.66 9.17 8.46
N CYS A 480 25.35 8.47 9.56
CA CYS A 480 24.33 8.83 10.53
C CYS A 480 22.88 8.81 10.00
N ALA A 481 22.59 8.14 8.87
CA ALA A 481 21.24 7.84 8.47
C ALA A 481 20.57 6.87 9.47
N TYR A 482 19.25 6.89 9.56
CA TYR A 482 18.54 5.98 10.48
C TYR A 482 18.73 4.52 10.09
N ASP A 483 18.50 4.19 8.82
CA ASP A 483 18.80 2.85 8.28
C ASP A 483 19.02 2.90 6.76
N SER A 484 19.55 1.80 6.21
CA SER A 484 19.75 1.61 4.78
C SER A 484 19.79 0.13 4.44
N GLY A 485 19.39 -0.22 3.22
CA GLY A 485 19.32 -1.61 2.80
C GLY A 485 19.01 -1.79 1.33
N VAL A 486 18.54 -2.99 1.00
CA VAL A 486 18.08 -3.37 -0.33
C VAL A 486 16.88 -4.29 -0.24
N ASP A 487 15.91 -4.03 -1.11
CA ASP A 487 14.77 -4.91 -1.36
C ASP A 487 14.76 -5.33 -2.82
N PHE A 488 14.21 -6.50 -3.14
CA PHE A 488 14.04 -6.93 -4.53
C PHE A 488 12.70 -7.64 -4.75
N LEU A 489 12.19 -7.55 -5.97
CA LEU A 489 10.95 -8.18 -6.40
C LEU A 489 11.21 -9.07 -7.62
N LEU A 490 11.20 -10.40 -7.42
CA LEU A 490 11.47 -11.38 -8.47
C LEU A 490 10.49 -11.30 -9.64
N PRO A 491 9.16 -11.25 -9.43
CA PRO A 491 8.21 -11.19 -10.53
C PRO A 491 8.42 -9.96 -11.42
N ASN A 492 8.89 -8.88 -10.82
CA ASN A 492 9.05 -7.57 -11.44
C ASN A 492 10.48 -7.32 -11.93
N ARG A 493 11.41 -8.17 -11.51
CA ARG A 493 12.82 -8.23 -11.93
C ARG A 493 13.60 -6.94 -11.66
N TYR A 494 13.37 -6.31 -10.50
CA TYR A 494 14.15 -5.16 -10.03
C TYR A 494 14.53 -5.29 -8.55
N PHE A 495 15.48 -4.46 -8.14
CA PHE A 495 15.84 -4.24 -6.74
C PHE A 495 15.94 -2.74 -6.46
N THR A 496 15.73 -2.34 -5.22
CA THR A 496 15.88 -0.95 -4.78
C THR A 496 16.83 -0.87 -3.60
N LEU A 497 17.90 -0.09 -3.78
CA LEU A 497 18.76 0.36 -2.69
C LEU A 497 18.08 1.55 -2.02
N TRP A 498 18.04 1.56 -0.69
CA TRP A 498 17.34 2.59 0.04
C TRP A 498 18.11 3.09 1.27
N SER A 499 17.92 4.37 1.59
CA SER A 499 18.32 5.02 2.83
C SER A 499 17.15 5.81 3.37
N THR A 500 16.95 5.81 4.68
CA THR A 500 15.86 6.52 5.36
C THR A 500 16.40 7.46 6.41
N SER A 501 15.77 8.64 6.54
CA SER A 501 16.19 9.71 7.45
C SER A 501 17.67 10.05 7.27
N ASP A 502 18.06 10.29 6.03
CA ASP A 502 19.44 10.58 5.61
C ASP A 502 19.67 12.10 5.54
N SER A 503 20.88 12.55 5.78
CA SER A 503 21.29 13.95 5.62
C SER A 503 22.31 14.17 4.51
N ARG A 504 22.66 13.12 3.74
CA ARG A 504 23.80 13.11 2.82
C ARG A 504 23.46 12.63 1.42
N ILE A 505 22.67 13.40 0.68
CA ILE A 505 22.17 13.03 -0.65
C ILE A 505 23.29 12.53 -1.58
N ARG A 506 24.29 13.36 -1.83
CA ARG A 506 25.35 13.05 -2.82
C ARG A 506 26.15 11.82 -2.45
N SER A 507 26.67 11.77 -1.22
CA SER A 507 27.49 10.64 -0.78
C SER A 507 26.72 9.33 -0.71
N THR A 508 25.43 9.38 -0.38
CA THR A 508 24.56 8.21 -0.39
C THR A 508 24.33 7.68 -1.80
N LEU A 509 24.02 8.56 -2.77
CA LEU A 509 23.88 8.17 -4.17
C LEU A 509 25.18 7.63 -4.76
N GLU A 510 26.35 8.21 -4.40
CA GLU A 510 27.67 7.71 -4.78
C GLU A 510 27.96 6.33 -4.17
N THR A 511 27.60 6.13 -2.90
CA THR A 511 27.70 4.83 -2.23
C THR A 511 26.85 3.76 -2.94
N PHE A 512 25.61 4.08 -3.28
CA PHE A 512 24.76 3.17 -4.05
C PHE A 512 25.36 2.84 -5.42
N ALA A 513 25.80 3.84 -6.17
CA ALA A 513 26.36 3.65 -7.50
C ALA A 513 27.64 2.79 -7.50
N SER A 514 28.43 2.85 -6.43
CA SER A 514 29.68 2.09 -6.29
C SER A 514 29.52 0.70 -5.66
N ALA A 515 28.30 0.35 -5.18
CA ALA A 515 28.07 -0.89 -4.44
C ALA A 515 28.51 -2.16 -5.19
N GLY A 516 28.30 -2.20 -6.51
CA GLY A 516 28.75 -3.32 -7.34
C GLY A 516 30.28 -3.40 -7.43
N GLU A 517 30.97 -2.28 -7.57
CA GLU A 517 32.44 -2.23 -7.60
C GLU A 517 33.04 -2.67 -6.25
N GLN A 518 32.51 -2.16 -5.17
CA GLN A 518 32.96 -2.52 -3.82
C GLN A 518 32.71 -4.00 -3.50
N LEU A 519 31.61 -4.57 -3.97
CA LEU A 519 31.28 -5.96 -3.78
C LEU A 519 32.36 -6.92 -4.30
N GLU A 520 33.10 -6.55 -5.35
CA GLU A 520 34.14 -7.42 -5.92
C GLU A 520 35.21 -7.79 -4.89
N ASN A 521 35.52 -6.88 -3.97
CA ASN A 521 36.59 -6.99 -2.98
C ASN A 521 36.08 -7.24 -1.54
N LEU A 522 34.78 -7.36 -1.34
CA LEU A 522 34.23 -7.64 0.00
C LEU A 522 34.65 -9.05 0.48
N ALA A 523 35.10 -9.12 1.72
CA ALA A 523 35.33 -10.38 2.39
C ALA A 523 33.99 -10.98 2.82
N ILE A 524 33.56 -12.02 2.12
CA ILE A 524 32.33 -12.78 2.42
C ILE A 524 32.75 -14.20 2.75
N SER A 525 32.45 -14.67 3.96
CA SER A 525 32.67 -16.06 4.34
C SER A 525 31.56 -16.99 3.80
N GLU A 526 31.79 -18.29 3.81
CA GLU A 526 30.73 -19.26 3.47
C GLU A 526 29.55 -19.17 4.44
N GLU A 527 29.79 -18.82 5.70
CA GLU A 527 28.77 -18.62 6.72
C GLU A 527 27.94 -17.37 6.45
N ASP A 528 28.59 -16.25 6.12
CA ASP A 528 27.90 -15.02 5.69
C ASP A 528 26.99 -15.30 4.48
N LEU A 529 27.55 -15.96 3.46
CA LEU A 529 26.81 -16.27 2.24
C LEU A 529 25.59 -17.14 2.52
N ARG A 530 25.70 -18.09 3.45
CA ARG A 530 24.58 -18.91 3.90
C ARG A 530 23.44 -18.07 4.45
N GLY A 531 23.74 -17.10 5.32
CA GLY A 531 22.76 -16.15 5.85
C GLY A 531 22.10 -15.31 4.76
N TYR A 532 22.88 -14.84 3.78
CA TYR A 532 22.33 -14.07 2.64
C TYR A 532 21.49 -14.93 1.70
N ILE A 533 21.82 -16.21 1.51
CA ILE A 533 20.98 -17.15 0.75
C ILE A 533 19.62 -17.32 1.44
N LEU A 534 19.59 -17.54 2.75
CA LEU A 534 18.34 -17.67 3.51
C LEU A 534 17.48 -16.39 3.40
N SER A 535 18.10 -15.24 3.58
CA SER A 535 17.42 -13.94 3.47
C SER A 535 16.89 -13.68 2.05
N ALA A 536 17.68 -13.96 1.02
CA ALA A 536 17.26 -13.82 -0.37
C ALA A 536 16.12 -14.78 -0.72
N TYR A 537 16.18 -16.02 -0.21
CA TYR A 537 15.12 -17.00 -0.41
C TYR A 537 13.80 -16.54 0.24
N ALA A 538 13.85 -16.03 1.49
CA ALA A 538 12.68 -15.54 2.20
C ALA A 538 12.02 -14.36 1.48
N GLN A 539 12.80 -13.42 0.93
CA GLN A 539 12.27 -12.33 0.10
C GLN A 539 11.69 -12.84 -1.23
N ALA A 540 12.34 -13.82 -1.86
CA ALA A 540 11.91 -14.37 -3.14
C ALA A 540 10.60 -15.16 -3.05
N LEU A 541 10.36 -15.82 -1.93
CA LEU A 541 9.21 -16.69 -1.70
C LEU A 541 8.55 -16.39 -0.34
N PRO A 542 7.89 -15.23 -0.22
CA PRO A 542 7.17 -14.92 1.01
C PRO A 542 6.06 -15.95 1.24
N PRO A 543 5.84 -16.38 2.49
CA PRO A 543 4.78 -17.31 2.83
C PRO A 543 3.42 -16.73 2.41
N SER A 544 2.57 -17.58 1.85
CA SER A 544 1.20 -17.21 1.46
C SER A 544 0.22 -18.29 1.86
N GLY A 545 -0.98 -17.88 2.27
CA GLY A 545 -2.09 -18.80 2.50
C GLY A 545 -2.48 -19.56 1.22
N MET A 546 -3.20 -20.67 1.36
CA MET A 546 -3.57 -21.56 0.26
C MET A 546 -4.29 -20.81 -0.88
N LEU A 547 -5.29 -20.01 -0.56
CA LEU A 547 -6.07 -19.25 -1.55
C LEU A 547 -5.21 -18.19 -2.24
N ASN A 548 -4.49 -17.37 -1.48
CA ASN A 548 -3.59 -16.35 -2.03
C ASN A 548 -2.47 -16.95 -2.89
N GLY A 549 -1.93 -18.09 -2.47
CA GLY A 549 -0.95 -18.84 -3.25
C GLY A 549 -1.51 -19.25 -4.62
N ARG A 550 -2.74 -19.78 -4.65
CA ARG A 550 -3.42 -20.15 -5.91
C ARG A 550 -3.73 -18.93 -6.77
N MET A 551 -4.30 -17.88 -6.18
CA MET A 551 -4.60 -16.64 -6.90
C MET A 551 -3.35 -16.01 -7.51
N ARG A 552 -2.19 -16.08 -6.84
CA ARG A 552 -0.89 -15.65 -7.37
C ARG A 552 -0.53 -16.37 -8.67
N PHE A 553 -0.75 -17.68 -8.78
CA PHE A 553 -0.51 -18.44 -10.01
C PHE A 553 -1.50 -18.06 -11.11
N LEU A 554 -2.78 -17.83 -10.79
CA LEU A 554 -3.77 -17.36 -11.76
C LEU A 554 -3.36 -15.99 -12.34
N ARG A 555 -2.95 -15.05 -11.48
CA ARG A 555 -2.44 -13.74 -11.91
C ARG A 555 -1.19 -13.85 -12.79
N ARG A 556 -0.22 -14.71 -12.42
CA ARG A 556 0.96 -14.98 -13.23
C ARG A 556 0.57 -15.49 -14.61
N ARG A 557 -0.35 -16.44 -14.67
CA ARG A 557 -0.87 -17.00 -15.93
C ARG A 557 -1.54 -15.94 -16.78
N LEU A 558 -2.43 -15.12 -16.19
CA LEU A 558 -3.12 -14.04 -16.87
C LEU A 558 -2.15 -13.00 -17.45
N PHE A 559 -1.13 -12.62 -16.71
CA PHE A 559 -0.18 -11.58 -17.13
C PHE A 559 1.03 -12.12 -17.90
N GLY A 560 1.11 -13.43 -18.12
CA GLY A 560 2.22 -14.04 -18.85
C GLY A 560 3.54 -14.03 -18.07
N ILE A 561 3.48 -13.96 -16.74
CA ILE A 561 4.67 -14.04 -15.87
C ILE A 561 5.08 -15.51 -15.77
N SER A 562 6.27 -15.85 -16.28
CA SER A 562 6.75 -17.24 -16.32
C SER A 562 7.03 -17.78 -14.91
N THR A 563 6.22 -18.74 -14.48
CA THR A 563 6.45 -19.49 -13.24
C THR A 563 7.79 -20.24 -13.30
N ASP A 564 8.15 -20.82 -14.43
CA ASP A 564 9.43 -21.52 -14.61
C ASP A 564 10.62 -20.58 -14.43
N HIS A 565 10.54 -19.34 -14.93
CA HIS A 565 11.58 -18.35 -14.72
C HIS A 565 11.75 -18.02 -13.23
N ILE A 566 10.65 -17.77 -12.51
CA ILE A 566 10.69 -17.50 -11.07
C ILE A 566 11.24 -18.70 -10.31
N ASN A 567 10.78 -19.90 -10.62
CA ASN A 567 11.25 -21.14 -10.01
C ASN A 567 12.74 -21.38 -10.24
N LYS A 568 13.22 -21.04 -11.44
CA LYS A 568 14.65 -21.07 -11.75
C LYS A 568 15.43 -20.06 -10.92
N MET A 569 14.93 -18.83 -10.78
CA MET A 569 15.58 -17.82 -9.95
C MET A 569 15.67 -18.27 -8.49
N ILE A 570 14.60 -18.85 -7.92
CA ILE A 570 14.58 -19.40 -6.55
C ILE A 570 15.58 -20.54 -6.40
N THR A 571 15.64 -21.45 -7.39
CA THR A 571 16.61 -22.55 -7.40
C THR A 571 18.05 -22.02 -7.48
N ASP A 572 18.28 -21.00 -8.29
CA ASP A 572 19.59 -20.35 -8.42
C ASP A 572 20.02 -19.66 -7.11
N ILE A 573 19.09 -19.03 -6.36
CA ILE A 573 19.38 -18.45 -5.03
C ILE A 573 19.94 -19.54 -4.11
N ARG A 574 19.28 -20.69 -4.02
CA ARG A 574 19.72 -21.80 -3.16
C ARG A 574 21.11 -22.32 -3.52
N ASN A 575 21.47 -22.27 -4.79
CA ASN A 575 22.73 -22.80 -5.35
C ASN A 575 23.83 -21.73 -5.46
N SER A 576 23.66 -20.57 -4.80
CA SER A 576 24.68 -19.52 -4.80
C SER A 576 25.97 -20.00 -4.13
N SER A 577 27.09 -19.56 -4.66
CA SER A 577 28.43 -19.92 -4.14
C SER A 577 29.36 -18.70 -4.20
N LEU A 578 30.42 -18.68 -3.41
CA LEU A 578 31.42 -17.59 -3.44
C LEU A 578 32.04 -17.36 -4.83
N LYS A 579 31.99 -18.36 -5.70
CA LYS A 579 32.47 -18.24 -7.10
C LYS A 579 31.63 -17.25 -7.92
N ASP A 580 30.38 -17.01 -7.51
CA ASP A 580 29.46 -16.13 -8.22
C ASP A 580 29.67 -14.66 -7.86
N GLN A 581 30.44 -14.34 -6.79
CA GLN A 581 30.65 -12.98 -6.27
C GLN A 581 31.14 -12.01 -7.33
N LYS A 582 32.21 -12.34 -8.06
CA LYS A 582 32.78 -11.43 -9.07
C LYS A 582 31.81 -11.15 -10.23
N THR A 583 31.06 -12.18 -10.62
CA THR A 583 30.03 -12.03 -11.66
C THR A 583 28.89 -11.16 -11.16
N ALA A 584 28.41 -11.38 -9.92
CA ALA A 584 27.41 -10.55 -9.28
C ALA A 584 27.87 -9.09 -9.21
N ALA A 585 29.10 -8.85 -8.74
CA ALA A 585 29.70 -7.51 -8.64
C ALA A 585 29.66 -6.76 -9.98
N ARG A 586 30.14 -7.39 -11.04
CA ARG A 586 30.16 -6.82 -12.41
C ARG A 586 28.75 -6.52 -12.92
N LEU A 587 27.80 -7.43 -12.71
CA LEU A 587 26.43 -7.27 -13.19
C LEU A 587 25.67 -6.19 -12.39
N ILE A 588 25.81 -6.18 -11.06
CA ILE A 588 25.21 -5.15 -10.19
C ILE A 588 25.79 -3.77 -10.54
N HIS A 589 27.10 -3.65 -10.73
CA HIS A 589 27.73 -2.40 -11.17
C HIS A 589 27.13 -1.91 -12.50
N LYS A 590 27.03 -2.78 -13.50
CA LYS A 590 26.44 -2.47 -14.81
C LYS A 590 24.98 -1.98 -14.70
N ILE A 591 24.19 -2.60 -13.83
CA ILE A 591 22.80 -2.20 -13.59
C ILE A 591 22.76 -0.82 -12.96
N LEU A 592 23.53 -0.60 -11.88
CA LEU A 592 23.48 0.64 -11.09
C LEU A 592 23.94 1.87 -11.87
N GLN A 593 24.84 1.73 -12.85
CA GLN A 593 25.28 2.84 -13.70
C GLN A 593 24.13 3.54 -14.45
N ASN A 594 23.07 2.81 -14.78
CA ASN A 594 21.91 3.33 -15.53
C ASN A 594 20.62 3.41 -14.67
N SER A 595 20.72 3.14 -13.38
CA SER A 595 19.59 3.11 -12.48
C SER A 595 18.97 4.49 -12.25
N PRO A 596 17.63 4.59 -12.18
CA PRO A 596 16.97 5.79 -11.71
C PRO A 596 17.23 5.97 -10.21
N ALA A 597 17.21 7.24 -9.79
CA ALA A 597 17.34 7.61 -8.39
C ALA A 597 16.29 8.67 -8.02
N ALA A 598 15.84 8.63 -6.77
CA ALA A 598 14.94 9.62 -6.22
C ALA A 598 15.35 10.02 -4.80
N VAL A 599 15.07 11.29 -4.48
CA VAL A 599 15.25 11.86 -3.15
C VAL A 599 13.98 12.61 -2.78
N VAL A 600 13.47 12.33 -1.59
CA VAL A 600 12.30 13.02 -1.04
C VAL A 600 12.63 13.52 0.35
N GLY A 601 12.47 14.81 0.61
CA GLY A 601 12.79 15.37 1.92
C GLY A 601 12.98 16.88 1.94
N ASN A 602 14.03 17.34 2.60
CA ASN A 602 14.29 18.73 2.93
C ASN A 602 14.56 19.60 1.70
N GLU A 603 13.77 20.66 1.52
CA GLU A 603 13.91 21.56 0.36
C GLU A 603 15.33 22.13 0.22
N LYS A 604 15.94 22.57 1.32
CA LYS A 604 17.27 23.19 1.28
C LYS A 604 18.34 22.20 0.86
N LEU A 605 18.31 20.96 1.39
CA LEU A 605 19.28 19.93 1.03
C LEU A 605 19.11 19.50 -0.43
N ILE A 606 17.87 19.41 -0.92
CA ILE A 606 17.57 19.12 -2.33
C ILE A 606 18.09 20.25 -3.22
N GLU A 607 17.84 21.52 -2.88
CA GLU A 607 18.30 22.67 -3.68
C GLU A 607 19.83 22.76 -3.72
N GLU A 608 20.53 22.45 -2.61
CA GLU A 608 22.00 22.37 -2.56
C GLU A 608 22.58 21.26 -3.47
N ASN A 609 21.79 20.25 -3.83
CA ASN A 609 22.16 19.11 -4.66
C ASN A 609 21.36 19.01 -5.96
N LYS A 610 20.72 20.10 -6.39
CA LYS A 610 19.82 20.09 -7.56
C LYS A 610 20.49 19.69 -8.88
N ASP A 611 21.80 19.83 -8.97
CA ASP A 611 22.60 19.39 -10.13
C ASP A 611 22.58 17.87 -10.33
N LEU A 612 22.11 17.10 -9.35
CA LEU A 612 21.96 15.64 -9.41
C LEU A 612 20.64 15.20 -10.07
N PHE A 613 19.66 16.09 -10.24
CA PHE A 613 18.29 15.75 -10.61
C PHE A 613 17.87 16.33 -11.96
N ASP A 614 17.11 15.55 -12.72
CA ASP A 614 16.46 15.98 -13.96
C ASP A 614 15.15 16.73 -13.66
N GLU A 615 14.53 16.43 -12.51
CA GLU A 615 13.28 17.02 -12.03
C GLU A 615 13.35 17.30 -10.54
N VAL A 616 12.88 18.49 -10.14
CA VAL A 616 12.69 18.85 -8.72
C VAL A 616 11.28 19.36 -8.52
N MET A 617 10.50 18.69 -7.68
CA MET A 617 9.13 19.06 -7.33
C MET A 617 9.09 19.69 -5.96
N LYS A 618 8.15 20.63 -5.73
CA LYS A 618 7.83 21.19 -4.41
C LYS A 618 6.41 20.77 -4.05
N LEU A 619 6.26 20.02 -2.98
CA LEU A 619 4.98 19.42 -2.58
C LEU A 619 4.41 20.02 -1.27
N HIS A 620 5.11 20.97 -0.68
CA HIS A 620 4.60 21.77 0.43
C HIS A 620 3.99 23.08 -0.07
N SER A 621 2.96 23.53 0.59
CA SER A 621 2.24 24.79 0.31
C SER A 621 3.04 26.01 0.74
#